data_b20e0be5b0ce854d31d53a3061ff56f0
#
_entry.id   b20e0be5b0ce854d31d53a3061ff56f0
#
_cell.length_a   1.000
_cell.length_b   1.000
_cell.length_c   1.000
_cell.angle_alpha   90.00
_cell.angle_beta   90.00
_cell.angle_gamma   90.00
#
_symmetry.space_group_name_H-M   'P 1'
#
loop_
_entity.id
_entity.type
_entity.pdbx_description
1 polymer ?
#
loop_
_entity_poly.entity_id
_entity_poly.type
_entity_poly.pdbx_seq_one_letter_code
_entity_poly.pdbx_strand_id
1 'polypeptide(L)'
;MSTIIMDLCSYTRLGLTGYLVSRGVKKREINNISNVDELSLACVSQQPAVVFINEDCFIHDPANSQQIKQIINQHPSTLFIVFMAIANV
;
A
#
# COMPACT_ATOMS: atom_id res chain seq x y z
N MET A 1 14.30 -1.45 -5.87
CA MET A 1 13.26 -0.45 -5.55
C MET A 1 12.25 -1.06 -4.59
N SER A 2 11.76 -0.29 -3.63
CA SER A 2 10.81 -0.78 -2.63
C SER A 2 9.38 -0.62 -3.13
N THR A 3 8.56 -1.64 -2.90
CA THR A 3 7.11 -1.63 -3.16
C THR A 3 6.39 -1.95 -1.86
N ILE A 4 5.39 -1.15 -1.53
CA ILE A 4 4.63 -1.33 -0.30
C ILE A 4 3.20 -1.71 -0.65
N ILE A 5 2.66 -2.67 0.08
CA ILE A 5 1.25 -3.07 -0.02
C ILE A 5 0.61 -2.85 1.34
N MET A 6 -0.38 -1.97 1.38
CA MET A 6 -1.17 -1.71 2.58
C MET A 6 -2.56 -2.34 2.42
N ASP A 7 -2.78 -3.42 3.14
CA ASP A 7 -4.02 -4.17 3.07
C ASP A 7 -4.20 -4.97 4.36
N LEU A 8 -5.40 -5.04 4.87
CA LEU A 8 -5.74 -5.83 6.05
C LEU A 8 -6.03 -7.29 5.70
N CYS A 9 -6.35 -7.57 4.45
CA CYS A 9 -6.70 -8.91 4.00
C CYS A 9 -5.46 -9.66 3.52
N SER A 10 -5.07 -10.71 4.24
CA SER A 10 -3.89 -11.50 3.88
C SER A 10 -4.03 -12.18 2.53
N TYR A 11 -5.25 -12.57 2.17
CA TYR A 11 -5.53 -13.21 0.88
C TYR A 11 -5.26 -12.26 -0.29
N THR A 12 -5.74 -11.01 -0.18
CA THR A 12 -5.51 -10.00 -1.21
C THR A 12 -4.03 -9.64 -1.29
N ARG A 13 -3.35 -9.51 -0.14
CA ARG A 13 -1.90 -9.25 -0.12
C ARG A 13 -1.12 -10.35 -0.82
N LEU A 14 -1.49 -11.60 -0.55
CA LEU A 14 -0.83 -12.75 -1.18
C LEU A 14 -1.03 -12.75 -2.68
N GLY A 15 -2.25 -12.50 -3.13
CA GLY A 15 -2.57 -12.45 -4.56
C GLY A 15 -1.84 -11.32 -5.28
N LEU A 16 -1.82 -10.13 -4.71
CA LEU A 16 -1.12 -8.99 -5.30
C LEU A 16 0.39 -9.21 -5.31
N THR A 17 0.95 -9.76 -4.23
CA THR A 17 2.37 -10.10 -4.17
C THR A 17 2.73 -11.10 -5.28
N GLY A 18 1.93 -12.15 -5.44
CA GLY A 18 2.15 -13.14 -6.49
C GLY A 18 2.10 -12.53 -7.88
N TYR A 19 1.14 -11.65 -8.13
CA TYR A 19 1.04 -10.94 -9.40
C TYR A 19 2.30 -10.10 -9.67
N LEU A 20 2.73 -9.31 -8.70
CA LEU A 20 3.91 -8.46 -8.85
C LEU A 20 5.18 -9.28 -9.09
N VAL A 21 5.35 -10.39 -8.37
CA VAL A 21 6.48 -11.28 -8.58
C VAL A 21 6.46 -11.86 -9.99
N SER A 22 5.27 -12.24 -10.48
CA SER A 22 5.15 -12.76 -11.86
C SER A 22 5.51 -11.72 -12.92
N ARG A 23 5.43 -10.43 -12.57
CA ARG A 23 5.78 -9.32 -13.46
C ARG A 23 7.22 -8.83 -13.27
N GLY A 24 8.02 -9.54 -12.50
CA GLY A 24 9.44 -9.26 -12.34
C GLY A 24 9.82 -8.48 -11.09
N VAL A 25 8.89 -8.16 -10.23
CA VAL A 25 9.20 -7.50 -8.95
C VAL A 25 9.79 -8.53 -8.00
N LYS A 26 10.90 -8.21 -7.37
CA LYS A 26 11.55 -9.12 -6.43
C LYS A 26 10.76 -9.16 -5.12
N LYS A 27 10.47 -10.37 -4.65
CA LYS A 27 9.70 -10.56 -3.42
C LYS A 27 10.32 -9.83 -2.23
N ARG A 28 11.64 -9.80 -2.14
CA ARG A 28 12.36 -9.11 -1.05
C ARG A 28 12.16 -7.60 -1.05
N GLU A 29 11.72 -7.03 -2.17
CA GLU A 29 11.45 -5.60 -2.30
C GLU A 29 10.01 -5.24 -1.96
N ILE A 30 9.17 -6.22 -1.68
CA ILE A 30 7.76 -6.03 -1.37
C ILE A 30 7.57 -6.10 0.14
N ASN A 31 7.02 -5.02 0.72
CA ASN A 31 6.72 -4.94 2.14
C ASN A 31 5.23 -4.80 2.35
N ASN A 32 4.68 -5.65 3.22
CA ASN A 32 3.27 -5.60 3.58
C ASN A 32 3.11 -4.87 4.90
N ILE A 33 2.20 -3.89 4.92
CA ILE A 33 1.87 -3.13 6.12
C ILE A 33 0.36 -3.12 6.31
N SER A 34 -0.10 -2.79 7.50
CA SER A 34 -1.51 -2.89 7.85
C SER A 34 -2.13 -1.62 8.41
N ASN A 35 -1.35 -0.58 8.70
CA ASN A 35 -1.90 0.65 9.24
C ASN A 35 -1.16 1.89 8.72
N VAL A 36 -1.78 3.05 8.96
CA VAL A 36 -1.30 4.33 8.42
C VAL A 36 0.02 4.76 9.07
N ASP A 37 0.23 4.45 10.34
CA ASP A 37 1.48 4.80 11.02
C ASP A 37 2.66 4.04 10.41
N GLU A 38 2.48 2.76 10.11
CA GLU A 38 3.49 1.98 9.40
C GLU A 38 3.76 2.54 8.01
N LEU A 39 2.72 3.00 7.32
CA LEU A 39 2.86 3.61 6.00
C LEU A 39 3.72 4.86 6.08
N SER A 40 3.46 5.74 7.04
CA SER A 40 4.22 6.97 7.21
C SER A 40 5.70 6.68 7.43
N LEU A 41 6.00 5.75 8.34
CA LEU A 41 7.37 5.36 8.63
C LEU A 41 8.05 4.73 7.41
N ALA A 42 7.37 3.86 6.70
CA ALA A 42 7.92 3.18 5.54
C ALA A 42 8.22 4.16 4.40
N CYS A 43 7.35 5.14 4.16
CA CYS A 43 7.59 6.15 3.13
C CYS A 43 8.82 6.99 3.43
N VAL A 44 9.05 7.33 4.71
CA VAL A 44 10.23 8.10 5.11
C VAL A 44 11.49 7.27 5.01
N SER A 45 11.46 6.03 5.52
CA SER A 45 12.66 5.21 5.65
C SER A 45 13.07 4.52 4.35
N GLN A 46 12.10 4.11 3.53
CA GLN A 46 12.36 3.30 2.33
C GLN A 46 12.25 4.10 1.04
N GLN A 47 11.54 5.22 1.06
CA GLN A 47 11.25 6.01 -0.14
C GLN A 47 10.78 5.12 -1.28
N PRO A 48 9.65 4.41 -1.12
CA PRO A 48 9.23 3.41 -2.07
C PRO A 48 8.90 4.00 -3.44
N ALA A 49 9.10 3.21 -4.48
CA ALA A 49 8.71 3.62 -5.83
C ALA A 49 7.19 3.59 -5.98
N VAL A 50 6.55 2.57 -5.43
CA VAL A 50 5.11 2.34 -5.56
C VAL A 50 4.52 1.91 -4.23
N VAL A 51 3.34 2.44 -3.91
CA VAL A 51 2.56 2.03 -2.74
C VAL A 51 1.16 1.66 -3.23
N PHE A 52 0.76 0.42 -2.94
CA PHE A 52 -0.61 -0.05 -3.19
C PHE A 52 -1.39 0.05 -1.89
N ILE A 53 -2.52 0.72 -1.90
CA ILE A 53 -3.37 0.89 -0.72
C ILE A 53 -4.77 0.38 -1.03
N ASN A 54 -5.24 -0.62 -0.25
CA ASN A 54 -6.64 -1.01 -0.31
C ASN A 54 -7.47 0.08 0.38
N GLU A 55 -8.49 0.59 -0.30
CA GLU A 55 -9.31 1.66 0.24
C GLU A 55 -10.02 1.28 1.54
N ASP A 56 -10.24 0.00 1.81
CA ASP A 56 -10.83 -0.46 3.07
C ASP A 56 -9.98 -0.07 4.27
N CYS A 57 -8.70 0.24 4.08
CA CYS A 57 -7.82 0.68 5.17
C CYS A 57 -8.16 2.07 5.67
N PHE A 58 -8.92 2.88 4.90
CA PHE A 58 -9.17 4.26 5.28
C PHE A 58 -10.57 4.78 4.97
N ILE A 59 -11.34 4.10 4.11
CA ILE A 59 -12.62 4.67 3.61
C ILE A 59 -13.64 4.91 4.71
N HIS A 60 -13.61 4.11 5.78
CA HIS A 60 -14.55 4.20 6.89
C HIS A 60 -14.00 5.01 8.06
N ASP A 61 -12.81 5.58 7.94
CA ASP A 61 -12.16 6.35 9.00
C ASP A 61 -11.66 7.68 8.45
N PRO A 62 -12.37 8.80 8.75
CA PRO A 62 -11.96 10.11 8.24
C PRO A 62 -10.56 10.54 8.66
N ALA A 63 -10.12 10.16 9.87
CA ALA A 63 -8.78 10.49 10.34
C ALA A 63 -7.71 9.77 9.51
N ASN A 64 -7.90 8.49 9.23
CA ASN A 64 -6.99 7.73 8.38
C ASN A 64 -6.98 8.28 6.96
N SER A 65 -8.15 8.61 6.42
CA SER A 65 -8.26 9.20 5.09
C SER A 65 -7.46 10.49 4.98
N GLN A 66 -7.55 11.36 5.99
CA GLN A 66 -6.83 12.62 6.03
C GLN A 66 -5.32 12.40 6.10
N GLN A 67 -4.88 11.46 6.94
CA GLN A 67 -3.45 11.14 7.07
C GLN A 67 -2.88 10.59 5.77
N ILE A 68 -3.63 9.74 5.07
CA ILE A 68 -3.19 9.18 3.79
C ILE A 68 -3.03 10.29 2.75
N LYS A 69 -3.96 11.25 2.69
CA LYS A 69 -3.83 12.39 1.79
C LYS A 69 -2.58 13.20 2.09
N GLN A 70 -2.27 13.41 3.36
CA GLN A 70 -1.05 14.12 3.76
C GLN A 70 0.20 13.37 3.34
N ILE A 71 0.23 12.06 3.53
CA ILE A 71 1.36 11.22 3.14
C ILE A 71 1.58 11.29 1.62
N ILE A 72 0.51 11.19 0.83
CA ILE A 72 0.61 11.30 -0.62
C ILE A 72 1.20 12.64 -1.02
N ASN A 73 0.75 13.73 -0.40
CA ASN A 73 1.25 15.06 -0.72
C ASN A 73 2.72 15.26 -0.31
N GLN A 74 3.16 14.58 0.75
CA GLN A 74 4.53 14.68 1.24
C GLN A 74 5.53 13.85 0.43
N HIS A 75 5.05 12.91 -0.37
CA HIS A 75 5.91 11.99 -1.13
C HIS A 75 5.57 12.00 -2.62
N PRO A 76 5.83 13.13 -3.31
CA PRO A 76 5.44 13.27 -4.72
C PRO A 76 6.20 12.36 -5.68
N SER A 77 7.33 11.81 -5.26
CA SER A 77 8.12 10.89 -6.08
C SER A 77 7.65 9.43 -5.99
N THR A 78 6.74 9.14 -5.07
CA THR A 78 6.16 7.82 -4.91
C THR A 78 4.84 7.73 -5.66
N LEU A 79 4.64 6.67 -6.43
CA LEU A 79 3.36 6.40 -7.08
C LEU A 79 2.43 5.69 -6.09
N PHE A 80 1.31 6.31 -5.79
CA PHE A 80 0.29 5.72 -4.92
C PHE A 80 -0.86 5.19 -5.76
N ILE A 81 -1.19 3.91 -5.58
CA ILE A 81 -2.29 3.25 -6.27
C ILE A 81 -3.29 2.78 -5.23
N VAL A 82 -4.49 3.35 -5.28
CA VAL A 82 -5.59 2.94 -4.41
C VAL A 82 -6.45 1.94 -5.16
N PHE A 83 -6.74 0.83 -4.52
CA PHE A 83 -7.57 -0.21 -5.13
C PHE A 83 -8.67 -0.67 -4.18
N MET A 84 -9.69 -1.28 -4.76
CA MET A 84 -10.80 -1.90 -4.03
C MET A 84 -10.75 -3.40 -4.22
N ALA A 85 -10.92 -4.14 -3.11
CA ALA A 85 -11.18 -5.56 -3.21
C ALA A 85 -12.67 -5.73 -3.57
N ILE A 86 -12.95 -6.30 -4.72
CA ILE A 86 -14.32 -6.61 -5.11
C ILE A 86 -14.69 -7.93 -4.45
N ALA A 87 -15.65 -7.88 -3.53
CA ALA A 87 -16.19 -9.09 -2.96
C ALA A 87 -17.02 -9.80 -4.03
N ASN A 88 -16.59 -10.99 -4.40
CA ASN A 88 -17.41 -11.86 -5.24
C ASN A 88 -18.50 -12.46 -4.39
N VAL A 89 -19.69 -12.21 -4.79
CA VAL A 89 -20.85 -12.78 -4.14
C VAL A 89 -21.32 -14.00 -4.89
#